data_bf00018c6c740e17d3c87a5357559f5e
#
_entry.id   bf00018c6c740e17d3c87a5357559f5e
#
_cell.length_a   1.000
_cell.length_b   1.000
_cell.length_c   1.000
_cell.angle_alpha   90.00
_cell.angle_beta   90.00
_cell.angle_gamma   90.00
#
_symmetry.space_group_name_H-M   'P 1'
#
loop_
_entity.id
_entity.type
_entity.pdbx_description
1 polymer ?
#
loop_
_entity_poly.entity_id
_entity_poly.type
_entity_poly.pdbx_seq_one_letter_code
_entity_poly.pdbx_strand_id
1 'polypeptide(L)'
;NVPINTEINFSISIDDPLGEIVDLISYNEYFGWYYVTFFTDQMMISEGTLRKLMFEIMPGIKIRSSFNKPIHISEFGAGAKYGNKTNKIWSEGYQAKLYEHQLNMISSNPQIQGVTPWVLKDFRAMLRPLAGIQDFYNRKGLIDENGNKKEAFKVLADFYENEWKE
;
A
#
# COMPACT_ATOMS: atom_id res chain seq x y z
N ASN A 1 17.22 -24.54 -13.97
CA ASN A 1 16.08 -23.60 -13.96
C ASN A 1 14.81 -24.41 -13.71
N VAL A 2 14.44 -24.55 -12.45
CA VAL A 2 13.11 -25.02 -12.08
C VAL A 2 12.22 -23.78 -12.13
N PRO A 3 11.15 -23.74 -12.94
CA PRO A 3 10.19 -22.65 -12.83
C PRO A 3 9.51 -22.77 -11.47
N ILE A 4 9.74 -21.78 -10.62
CA ILE A 4 8.97 -21.64 -9.38
C ILE A 4 7.57 -21.17 -9.80
N ASN A 5 6.74 -22.12 -10.23
CA ASN A 5 5.33 -21.89 -10.46
C ASN A 5 4.57 -22.24 -9.17
N THR A 6 4.94 -21.59 -8.09
CA THR A 6 4.18 -21.62 -6.83
C THR A 6 3.30 -20.39 -6.83
N GLU A 7 2.04 -20.57 -7.16
CA GLU A 7 0.99 -19.61 -6.79
C GLU A 7 0.97 -19.54 -5.27
N ILE A 8 1.70 -18.58 -4.72
CA ILE A 8 1.66 -18.31 -3.29
C ILE A 8 0.36 -17.55 -3.02
N ASN A 9 -0.68 -18.27 -2.68
CA ASN A 9 -1.98 -17.72 -2.33
C ASN A 9 -2.00 -17.36 -0.84
N PHE A 10 -1.76 -16.10 -0.50
CA PHE A 10 -2.00 -15.60 0.85
C PHE A 10 -3.49 -15.25 1.00
N SER A 11 -4.12 -15.77 2.05
CA SER A 11 -5.47 -15.39 2.44
C SER A 11 -5.45 -14.73 3.80
N ILE A 12 -6.01 -13.54 3.87
CA ILE A 12 -6.20 -12.78 5.11
C ILE A 12 -7.68 -12.79 5.42
N SER A 13 -8.03 -13.28 6.62
CA SER A 13 -9.40 -13.25 7.12
C SER A 13 -9.54 -12.16 8.17
N ILE A 14 -10.52 -11.29 7.99
CA ILE A 14 -10.85 -10.21 8.93
C ILE A 14 -12.13 -10.63 9.64
N ASP A 15 -11.98 -11.38 10.73
CA ASP A 15 -13.09 -11.98 11.48
C ASP A 15 -13.13 -11.48 12.93
N ASP A 16 -12.87 -10.18 13.15
CA ASP A 16 -13.04 -9.55 14.45
C ASP A 16 -14.53 -9.60 14.84
N PRO A 17 -14.89 -9.96 16.09
CA PRO A 17 -16.28 -10.02 16.55
C PRO A 17 -17.08 -8.72 16.36
N LEU A 18 -16.43 -7.55 16.31
CA LEU A 18 -17.08 -6.29 15.95
C LEU A 18 -17.71 -6.33 14.56
N GLY A 19 -17.23 -7.20 13.68
CA GLY A 19 -17.79 -7.42 12.35
C GLY A 19 -19.26 -7.86 12.37
N GLU A 20 -19.76 -8.44 13.47
CA GLU A 20 -21.17 -8.80 13.60
C GLU A 20 -22.10 -7.58 13.70
N ILE A 21 -21.63 -6.51 14.33
CA ILE A 21 -22.46 -5.35 14.69
C ILE A 21 -22.26 -4.12 13.80
N VAL A 22 -21.18 -4.04 13.02
CA VAL A 22 -20.93 -2.93 12.10
C VAL A 22 -21.51 -3.23 10.71
N ASP A 23 -21.83 -2.19 9.97
CA ASP A 23 -22.32 -2.32 8.58
C ASP A 23 -21.17 -2.39 7.57
N LEU A 24 -20.01 -1.88 7.93
CA LEU A 24 -18.81 -1.80 7.09
C LEU A 24 -17.59 -2.22 7.91
N ILE A 25 -16.80 -3.14 7.37
CA ILE A 25 -15.54 -3.58 7.96
C ILE A 25 -14.42 -2.71 7.39
N SER A 26 -13.64 -2.05 8.25
CA SER A 26 -12.50 -1.24 7.82
C SER A 26 -11.17 -1.87 8.23
N TYR A 27 -10.20 -1.81 7.34
CA TYR A 27 -8.88 -2.42 7.53
C TYR A 27 -7.77 -1.53 6.97
N ASN A 28 -6.69 -1.35 7.74
CA ASN A 28 -5.49 -0.64 7.31
C ASN A 28 -4.50 -1.63 6.70
N GLU A 29 -4.09 -1.40 5.46
CA GLU A 29 -3.23 -2.27 4.70
C GLU A 29 -1.94 -1.54 4.28
N TYR A 30 -0.79 -2.13 4.57
CA TYR A 30 0.50 -1.55 4.21
C TYR A 30 1.48 -2.58 3.64
N PHE A 31 0.99 -3.54 2.85
CA PHE A 31 1.84 -4.50 2.16
C PHE A 31 2.86 -3.81 1.26
N GLY A 32 4.11 -4.25 1.37
CA GLY A 32 5.22 -3.66 0.63
C GLY A 32 5.80 -2.38 1.25
N TRP A 33 5.26 -1.88 2.37
CA TRP A 33 5.78 -0.71 3.05
C TRP A 33 6.42 -1.01 4.41
N TYR A 34 5.64 -1.33 5.45
CA TYR A 34 6.16 -1.41 6.81
C TYR A 34 6.96 -2.68 7.14
N TYR A 35 6.58 -3.81 6.60
CA TYR A 35 7.12 -5.09 7.05
C TYR A 35 8.40 -5.52 6.36
N VAL A 36 8.80 -4.83 5.29
CA VAL A 36 9.96 -5.22 4.49
C VAL A 36 11.24 -5.20 5.31
N THR A 37 11.52 -4.12 6.04
CA THR A 37 12.74 -3.98 6.84
C THR A 37 12.82 -5.00 7.97
N PHE A 38 11.69 -5.31 8.62
CA PHE A 38 11.63 -6.30 9.69
C PHE A 38 11.97 -7.72 9.19
N PHE A 39 11.49 -8.08 8.02
CA PHE A 39 11.72 -9.42 7.48
C PHE A 39 13.11 -9.59 6.86
N THR A 40 13.78 -8.53 6.40
CA THR A 40 15.13 -8.65 5.82
C THR A 40 16.14 -9.20 6.80
N ASP A 41 16.12 -8.74 8.04
CA ASP A 41 17.03 -9.19 9.08
C ASP A 41 16.80 -10.66 9.48
N GLN A 42 15.54 -11.09 9.48
CA GLN A 42 15.18 -12.46 9.87
C GLN A 42 15.37 -13.47 8.73
N MET A 43 15.12 -13.08 7.50
CA MET A 43 15.20 -13.98 6.33
C MET A 43 16.56 -13.95 5.65
N MET A 44 17.51 -13.12 6.11
CA MET A 44 18.86 -12.97 5.53
C MET A 44 18.84 -12.66 4.02
N ILE A 45 17.81 -11.99 3.53
CA ILE A 45 17.67 -11.57 2.12
C ILE A 45 17.78 -10.06 2.01
N SER A 46 18.25 -9.58 0.85
CA SER A 46 18.35 -8.14 0.65
C SER A 46 16.95 -7.48 0.63
N GLU A 47 16.88 -6.24 1.11
CA GLU A 47 15.65 -5.44 1.07
C GLU A 47 15.08 -5.35 -0.36
N GLY A 48 15.94 -5.18 -1.36
CA GLY A 48 15.51 -5.13 -2.77
C GLY A 48 14.89 -6.44 -3.25
N THR A 49 15.44 -7.58 -2.82
CA THR A 49 14.88 -8.91 -3.14
C THR A 49 13.51 -9.09 -2.48
N LEU A 50 13.39 -8.73 -1.21
CA LEU A 50 12.13 -8.86 -0.49
C LEU A 50 11.04 -7.96 -1.09
N ARG A 51 11.37 -6.71 -1.45
CA ARG A 51 10.43 -5.80 -2.10
C ARG A 51 9.95 -6.33 -3.44
N LYS A 52 10.86 -6.89 -4.24
CA LYS A 52 10.50 -7.53 -5.51
C LYS A 52 9.53 -8.69 -5.26
N LEU A 53 9.84 -9.56 -4.31
CA LEU A 53 8.96 -10.67 -3.93
C LEU A 53 7.59 -10.18 -3.46
N MET A 54 7.52 -9.14 -2.63
CA MET A 54 6.25 -8.55 -2.19
C MET A 54 5.39 -8.07 -3.36
N PHE A 55 5.98 -7.43 -4.36
CA PHE A 55 5.24 -7.02 -5.56
C PHE A 55 4.76 -8.22 -6.41
N GLU A 56 5.54 -9.30 -6.47
CA GLU A 56 5.18 -10.51 -7.20
C GLU A 56 4.01 -11.27 -6.53
N ILE A 57 3.96 -11.31 -5.19
CA ILE A 57 2.90 -12.03 -4.45
C ILE A 57 1.63 -11.20 -4.24
N MET A 58 1.72 -9.88 -4.24
CA MET A 58 0.62 -8.98 -3.90
C MET A 58 -0.65 -9.23 -4.72
N PRO A 59 -0.62 -9.47 -6.04
CA PRO A 59 -1.80 -9.76 -6.83
C PRO A 59 -2.56 -11.03 -6.40
N GLY A 60 -1.84 -11.98 -5.77
CA GLY A 60 -2.41 -13.22 -5.25
C GLY A 60 -3.01 -13.12 -3.84
N ILE A 61 -2.85 -11.99 -3.15
CA ILE A 61 -3.37 -11.81 -1.79
C ILE A 61 -4.90 -11.73 -1.85
N LYS A 62 -5.56 -12.57 -1.06
CA LYS A 62 -7.01 -12.56 -0.88
C LYS A 62 -7.36 -12.00 0.49
N ILE A 63 -8.19 -10.98 0.51
CA ILE A 63 -8.69 -10.32 1.72
C ILE A 63 -10.20 -10.58 1.78
N ARG A 64 -10.65 -11.16 2.87
CA ARG A 64 -12.05 -11.55 3.03
C ARG A 64 -12.48 -11.49 4.50
N SER A 65 -13.78 -11.46 4.72
CA SER A 65 -14.40 -11.66 6.02
C SER A 65 -15.57 -12.64 5.89
N SER A 66 -15.80 -13.45 6.92
CA SER A 66 -16.93 -14.37 7.01
C SER A 66 -18.27 -13.64 7.21
N PHE A 67 -18.27 -12.38 7.59
CA PHE A 67 -19.48 -11.62 7.91
C PHE A 67 -20.30 -11.16 6.69
N ASN A 68 -19.91 -11.49 5.47
CA ASN A 68 -20.61 -11.09 4.24
C ASN A 68 -20.99 -9.60 4.19
N LYS A 69 -20.08 -8.75 4.67
CA LYS A 69 -20.22 -7.29 4.68
C LYS A 69 -19.15 -6.67 3.78
N PRO A 70 -19.37 -5.46 3.24
CA PRO A 70 -18.35 -4.79 2.46
C PRO A 70 -17.11 -4.50 3.30
N ILE A 71 -15.94 -4.58 2.68
CA ILE A 71 -14.65 -4.21 3.28
C ILE A 71 -14.20 -2.88 2.68
N HIS A 72 -13.74 -1.98 3.53
CA HIS A 72 -13.11 -0.72 3.16
C HIS A 72 -11.65 -0.74 3.58
N ILE A 73 -10.73 -0.57 2.63
CA ILE A 73 -9.33 -0.32 2.96
C ILE A 73 -9.20 1.13 3.39
N SER A 74 -9.18 1.36 4.70
CA SER A 74 -9.21 2.69 5.30
C SER A 74 -7.87 3.42 5.27
N GLU A 75 -6.77 2.68 5.15
CA GLU A 75 -5.46 3.23 4.90
C GLU A 75 -4.61 2.27 4.07
N PHE A 76 -3.91 2.81 3.08
CA PHE A 76 -2.84 2.12 2.34
C PHE A 76 -1.85 3.13 1.78
N GLY A 77 -0.68 2.67 1.31
CA GLY A 77 0.29 3.51 0.63
C GLY A 77 1.72 3.41 1.15
N ALA A 78 2.57 4.30 0.66
CA ALA A 78 3.98 4.39 0.97
C ALA A 78 4.45 5.83 1.08
N GLY A 79 5.59 6.05 1.76
CA GLY A 79 6.23 7.36 1.82
C GLY A 79 7.11 7.64 0.59
N ALA A 80 7.07 8.88 0.11
CA ALA A 80 7.98 9.39 -0.90
C ALA A 80 8.29 10.87 -0.66
N LYS A 81 9.54 11.26 -0.86
CA LYS A 81 9.92 12.67 -0.90
C LYS A 81 9.73 13.19 -2.31
N TYR A 82 8.96 14.28 -2.47
CA TYR A 82 8.80 14.95 -3.75
C TYR A 82 10.17 15.33 -4.34
N GLY A 83 10.35 15.13 -5.64
CA GLY A 83 11.60 15.35 -6.35
C GLY A 83 12.60 14.18 -6.27
N ASN A 84 12.39 13.17 -5.42
CA ASN A 84 13.21 11.96 -5.42
C ASN A 84 12.78 11.03 -6.56
N LYS A 85 13.47 11.13 -7.70
CA LYS A 85 13.18 10.39 -8.94
C LYS A 85 13.95 9.07 -9.08
N THR A 86 14.52 8.56 -7.99
CA THR A 86 15.11 7.21 -7.98
C THR A 86 14.01 6.14 -7.93
N ASN A 87 14.39 4.86 -8.12
CA ASN A 87 13.45 3.73 -7.94
C ASN A 87 13.63 3.05 -6.58
N LYS A 88 14.30 3.73 -5.63
CA LYS A 88 14.53 3.22 -4.28
C LYS A 88 13.38 3.61 -3.37
N ILE A 89 13.29 2.96 -2.21
CA ILE A 89 12.38 3.38 -1.14
C ILE A 89 12.48 4.88 -0.89
N TRP A 90 11.38 5.51 -0.53
CA TRP A 90 11.21 6.96 -0.38
C TRP A 90 11.26 7.77 -1.69
N SER A 91 11.28 7.11 -2.85
CA SER A 91 11.15 7.78 -4.15
C SER A 91 9.71 7.82 -4.62
N GLU A 92 9.39 8.77 -5.50
CA GLU A 92 8.07 8.85 -6.12
C GLU A 92 7.78 7.62 -6.99
N GLY A 93 8.78 7.12 -7.73
CA GLY A 93 8.62 5.91 -8.56
C GLY A 93 8.33 4.66 -7.72
N TYR A 94 8.96 4.51 -6.53
CA TYR A 94 8.62 3.42 -5.62
C TYR A 94 7.19 3.54 -5.07
N GLN A 95 6.80 4.75 -4.66
CA GLN A 95 5.43 5.02 -4.18
C GLN A 95 4.41 4.70 -5.25
N ALA A 96 4.60 5.19 -6.48
CA ALA A 96 3.68 4.95 -7.60
C ALA A 96 3.54 3.46 -7.91
N LYS A 97 4.67 2.75 -8.03
CA LYS A 97 4.67 1.30 -8.26
C LYS A 97 3.94 0.52 -7.15
N LEU A 98 4.13 0.91 -5.90
CA LEU A 98 3.44 0.27 -4.78
C LEU A 98 1.93 0.50 -4.87
N TYR A 99 1.50 1.72 -5.21
CA TYR A 99 0.07 2.02 -5.45
C TYR A 99 -0.52 1.16 -6.57
N GLU A 100 0.18 1.02 -7.71
CA GLU A 100 -0.26 0.14 -8.81
C GLU A 100 -0.51 -1.30 -8.32
N HIS A 101 0.44 -1.88 -7.58
CA HIS A 101 0.30 -3.25 -7.08
C HIS A 101 -0.80 -3.39 -6.02
N GLN A 102 -0.92 -2.43 -5.10
CA GLN A 102 -1.97 -2.45 -4.08
C GLN A 102 -3.36 -2.28 -4.69
N LEU A 103 -3.54 -1.37 -5.62
CA LEU A 103 -4.81 -1.16 -6.30
C LEU A 103 -5.22 -2.38 -7.13
N ASN A 104 -4.29 -3.02 -7.84
CA ASN A 104 -4.54 -4.28 -8.54
C ASN A 104 -4.95 -5.41 -7.58
N MET A 105 -4.29 -5.53 -6.42
CA MET A 105 -4.68 -6.47 -5.37
C MET A 105 -6.11 -6.18 -4.88
N ILE A 106 -6.41 -4.93 -4.58
CA ILE A 106 -7.72 -4.47 -4.12
C ILE A 106 -8.81 -4.82 -5.13
N SER A 107 -8.63 -4.47 -6.41
CA SER A 107 -9.59 -4.77 -7.49
C SER A 107 -9.82 -6.27 -7.66
N SER A 108 -8.84 -7.11 -7.31
CA SER A 108 -8.98 -8.57 -7.38
C SER A 108 -9.76 -9.20 -6.21
N ASN A 109 -10.20 -8.39 -5.25
CA ASN A 109 -10.91 -8.82 -4.04
C ASN A 109 -12.34 -8.27 -4.02
N PRO A 110 -13.35 -9.01 -4.47
CA PRO A 110 -14.70 -8.49 -4.70
C PRO A 110 -15.43 -8.04 -3.42
N GLN A 111 -15.01 -8.47 -2.24
CA GLN A 111 -15.57 -7.99 -0.99
C GLN A 111 -15.06 -6.59 -0.61
N ILE A 112 -13.95 -6.13 -1.21
CA ILE A 112 -13.45 -4.76 -1.01
C ILE A 112 -14.25 -3.82 -1.90
N GLN A 113 -14.99 -2.90 -1.29
CA GLN A 113 -15.89 -1.97 -1.97
C GLN A 113 -15.52 -0.49 -1.72
N GLY A 114 -14.41 -0.23 -1.06
CA GLY A 114 -13.95 1.13 -0.83
C GLY A 114 -12.47 1.18 -0.47
N VAL A 115 -11.81 2.26 -0.86
CA VAL A 115 -10.40 2.50 -0.55
C VAL A 115 -10.16 3.97 -0.23
N THR A 116 -9.30 4.24 0.73
CA THR A 116 -8.79 5.57 1.04
C THR A 116 -7.29 5.50 1.29
N PRO A 117 -6.49 6.25 0.53
CA PRO A 117 -5.05 6.26 0.76
C PRO A 117 -4.69 7.05 2.03
N TRP A 118 -3.65 6.65 2.70
CA TRP A 118 -2.99 7.47 3.71
C TRP A 118 -1.73 8.09 3.12
N VAL A 119 -1.71 9.34 2.71
CA VAL A 119 -2.71 10.38 2.92
C VAL A 119 -2.70 11.35 1.72
N LEU A 120 -3.65 12.27 1.60
CA LEU A 120 -3.66 13.22 0.48
C LEU A 120 -2.43 14.12 0.46
N LYS A 121 -2.04 14.71 1.59
CA LYS A 121 -0.98 15.73 1.66
C LYS A 121 0.05 15.41 2.74
N ASP A 122 1.35 15.63 2.42
CA ASP A 122 2.41 15.59 3.43
C ASP A 122 2.13 16.61 4.54
N PHE A 123 2.33 16.20 5.79
CA PHE A 123 2.06 17.06 6.95
C PHE A 123 3.16 16.95 8.00
N ARG A 124 3.30 17.98 8.83
CA ARG A 124 4.27 18.03 9.94
C ARG A 124 4.04 16.89 10.92
N ALA A 125 5.09 16.14 11.21
CA ALA A 125 5.08 15.00 12.11
C ALA A 125 6.40 14.91 12.88
N MET A 126 6.42 15.41 14.10
CA MET A 126 7.63 15.55 14.92
C MET A 126 8.37 14.23 15.17
N LEU A 127 7.66 13.11 15.13
CA LEU A 127 8.25 11.77 15.30
C LEU A 127 8.81 11.18 13.99
N ARG A 128 9.04 12.00 12.97
CA ARG A 128 9.56 11.61 11.66
C ARG A 128 10.85 12.38 11.31
N PRO A 129 11.96 12.20 12.07
CA PRO A 129 13.14 13.06 11.96
C PRO A 129 14.12 12.66 10.85
N LEU A 130 13.88 11.59 10.07
CA LEU A 130 14.84 11.06 9.08
C LEU A 130 15.33 12.17 8.15
N ALA A 131 16.57 12.61 8.41
CA ALA A 131 17.17 13.77 7.74
C ALA A 131 17.28 13.57 6.22
N GLY A 132 16.99 14.61 5.46
CA GLY A 132 17.05 14.61 4.00
C GLY A 132 15.92 13.85 3.31
N ILE A 133 15.09 13.13 4.06
CA ILE A 133 13.93 12.36 3.55
C ILE A 133 12.65 12.88 4.20
N GLN A 134 12.47 12.61 5.48
CA GLN A 134 11.26 13.00 6.21
C GLN A 134 11.31 14.45 6.68
N ASP A 135 12.42 14.88 7.25
CA ASP A 135 12.63 16.25 7.73
C ASP A 135 11.46 16.76 8.59
N PHE A 136 11.00 15.90 9.53
CA PHE A 136 9.83 16.13 10.38
C PHE A 136 8.49 16.23 9.64
N TYR A 137 8.36 15.55 8.48
CA TYR A 137 7.09 15.37 7.78
C TYR A 137 6.72 13.90 7.67
N ASN A 138 5.44 13.61 7.73
CA ASN A 138 4.91 12.34 7.21
C ASN A 138 4.86 12.47 5.68
N ARG A 139 5.68 11.68 4.99
CA ARG A 139 5.87 11.73 3.53
C ARG A 139 4.96 10.77 2.76
N LYS A 140 3.87 10.30 3.38
CA LYS A 140 2.92 9.43 2.70
C LYS A 140 1.89 10.17 1.83
N GLY A 141 1.95 11.51 1.78
CA GLY A 141 1.09 12.30 0.91
C GLY A 141 1.22 11.93 -0.57
N LEU A 142 0.11 12.02 -1.28
CA LEU A 142 0.07 12.02 -2.74
C LEU A 142 0.52 13.36 -3.32
N ILE A 143 0.41 14.41 -2.51
CA ILE A 143 1.00 15.72 -2.77
C ILE A 143 1.94 16.09 -1.62
N ASP A 144 2.95 16.88 -1.92
CA ASP A 144 3.87 17.39 -0.91
C ASP A 144 3.26 18.53 -0.06
N GLU A 145 4.01 19.06 0.89
CA GLU A 145 3.59 20.19 1.76
C GLU A 145 3.30 21.48 1.00
N ASN A 146 3.84 21.62 -0.21
CA ASN A 146 3.67 22.80 -1.07
C ASN A 146 2.53 22.63 -2.10
N GLY A 147 1.93 21.44 -2.18
CA GLY A 147 0.85 21.14 -3.12
C GLY A 147 1.32 20.50 -4.44
N ASN A 148 2.59 20.14 -4.57
CA ASN A 148 3.10 19.47 -5.75
C ASN A 148 2.65 18.00 -5.79
N LYS A 149 2.05 17.57 -6.88
CA LYS A 149 1.59 16.19 -7.09
C LYS A 149 2.77 15.27 -7.29
N LYS A 150 2.82 14.18 -6.51
CA LYS A 150 3.76 13.07 -6.70
C LYS A 150 3.25 12.10 -7.77
N GLU A 151 4.11 11.21 -8.27
CA GLU A 151 3.73 10.25 -9.33
C GLU A 151 2.54 9.36 -8.93
N ALA A 152 2.45 8.91 -7.68
CA ALA A 152 1.34 8.11 -7.18
C ALA A 152 -0.01 8.84 -7.21
N PHE A 153 -0.02 10.18 -7.22
CA PHE A 153 -1.26 10.94 -7.39
C PHE A 153 -1.97 10.58 -8.70
N LYS A 154 -1.19 10.47 -9.79
CA LYS A 154 -1.75 10.11 -11.10
C LYS A 154 -2.26 8.67 -11.11
N VAL A 155 -1.50 7.74 -10.52
CA VAL A 155 -1.91 6.32 -10.44
C VAL A 155 -3.27 6.18 -9.77
N LEU A 156 -3.47 6.86 -8.63
CA LEU A 156 -4.76 6.81 -7.93
C LEU A 156 -5.88 7.52 -8.69
N ALA A 157 -5.60 8.66 -9.33
CA ALA A 157 -6.58 9.39 -10.11
C ALA A 157 -7.07 8.55 -11.30
N ASP A 158 -6.14 7.95 -12.04
CA ASP A 158 -6.44 7.07 -13.17
C ASP A 158 -7.29 5.84 -12.71
N PHE A 159 -6.99 5.30 -11.54
CA PHE A 159 -7.75 4.19 -10.95
C PHE A 159 -9.20 4.58 -10.67
N TYR A 160 -9.43 5.71 -9.98
CA TYR A 160 -10.80 6.17 -9.70
C TYR A 160 -11.57 6.56 -10.96
N GLU A 161 -10.89 7.08 -11.99
CA GLU A 161 -11.54 7.48 -13.24
C GLU A 161 -11.92 6.29 -14.13
N ASN A 162 -11.13 5.21 -14.13
CA ASN A 162 -11.25 4.17 -15.12
C ASN A 162 -11.68 2.80 -14.57
N GLU A 163 -11.26 2.44 -13.37
CA GLU A 163 -11.44 1.09 -12.84
C GLU A 163 -12.49 1.00 -11.72
N TRP A 164 -12.72 2.12 -11.03
CA TRP A 164 -13.67 2.20 -9.92
C TRP A 164 -15.01 2.79 -10.36
N LYS A 165 -15.50 2.36 -11.51
CA LYS A 165 -16.84 2.73 -11.99
C LYS A 165 -17.86 1.67 -11.61
N GLU A 166 -19.06 2.16 -11.27
CA GLU A 166 -20.27 1.41 -10.90
C GLU A 166 -20.58 0.20 -11.78
#